data_b68da0d33b16088679a9aeb28ab14f1a
#
_entry.id   b68da0d33b16088679a9aeb28ab14f1a
#
_cell.length_a   1.000
_cell.length_b   1.000
_cell.length_c   1.000
_cell.angle_alpha   90.00
_cell.angle_beta   90.00
_cell.angle_gamma   90.00
#
_symmetry.space_group_name_H-M   'P 1'
#
loop_
_entity.id
_entity.type
_entity.pdbx_description
1 polymer ?
#
loop_
_entity_poly.entity_id
_entity_poly.type
_entity_poly.pdbx_seq_one_letter_code
_entity_poly.pdbx_strand_id
1 'polypeptide(L)'
;MKKYDVIVVGAGIIGLSIAWQLARRSALRIAVLEKASAVGEGSTGASSAICRFRYSIDEVVFLARDGINAYRHWSEFTGLKAPRASFNSDGVLWMPGGDLAWADREHARMQALGIATEVLDDADIRARFPAINPCILAPDFETGEDHECRFGSRNFFEVDGGYIDPVATTEDLAEACRNAGVDVRLKTRVASVDTRGGAVRGVTLDDGVTIETPLMINAAGPWCRRLYEEAGVELKWDLVPTRIQVIYRDRPAELEGHIPVSVDMQGGVYFRTQNRGQQLVIGSVLEEDEKEAVANPDEFRKEADDDFQMLKLHAMHHRLPALPYRGQVRGYCGLYTVNRDDVHPVLGPTAVDGFWVANGFSGHGFKLAPAIGSMVARAITGDATDFDTAVPMSFLSIDREPIRLDSKSVLA
;
A
#
# COMPACT_ATOMS: atom_id res chain seq x y z
N MET A 1 20.04 -27.92 -14.22
CA MET A 1 18.94 -26.96 -14.08
C MET A 1 18.93 -26.46 -12.65
N LYS A 2 18.73 -25.15 -12.41
CA LYS A 2 18.49 -24.63 -11.05
C LYS A 2 17.14 -25.14 -10.56
N LYS A 3 17.04 -25.48 -9.29
CA LYS A 3 15.82 -25.98 -8.66
C LYS A 3 15.60 -25.28 -7.32
N TYR A 4 14.39 -24.76 -7.12
CA TYR A 4 13.94 -24.17 -5.87
C TYR A 4 12.71 -24.93 -5.35
N ASP A 5 12.47 -24.81 -4.06
CA ASP A 5 11.26 -25.36 -3.45
C ASP A 5 10.09 -24.37 -3.61
N VAL A 6 10.40 -23.05 -3.65
CA VAL A 6 9.45 -21.97 -3.89
C VAL A 6 10.04 -20.92 -4.82
N ILE A 7 9.28 -20.47 -5.81
CA ILE A 7 9.55 -19.27 -6.60
C ILE A 7 8.48 -18.22 -6.31
N VAL A 8 8.90 -17.03 -5.89
CA VAL A 8 8.03 -15.84 -5.79
C VAL A 8 8.29 -14.94 -6.99
N VAL A 9 7.26 -14.60 -7.75
CA VAL A 9 7.38 -13.69 -8.91
C VAL A 9 6.95 -12.30 -8.53
N GLY A 10 7.89 -11.36 -8.57
CA GLY A 10 7.77 -9.97 -8.16
C GLY A 10 8.51 -9.65 -6.87
N ALA A 11 9.47 -8.71 -6.92
CA ALA A 11 10.22 -8.20 -5.77
C ALA A 11 9.66 -6.84 -5.29
N GLY A 12 8.35 -6.68 -5.33
CA GLY A 12 7.65 -5.63 -4.60
C GLY A 12 7.52 -5.99 -3.11
N ILE A 13 6.97 -5.09 -2.32
CA ILE A 13 6.83 -5.27 -0.86
C ILE A 13 6.07 -6.55 -0.49
N ILE A 14 5.08 -6.96 -1.28
CA ILE A 14 4.29 -8.18 -1.04
C ILE A 14 5.14 -9.43 -1.27
N GLY A 15 5.78 -9.54 -2.44
CA GLY A 15 6.58 -10.72 -2.77
C GLY A 15 7.78 -10.90 -1.84
N LEU A 16 8.46 -9.81 -1.50
CA LEU A 16 9.56 -9.84 -0.52
C LEU A 16 9.09 -10.16 0.89
N SER A 17 7.93 -9.65 1.33
CA SER A 17 7.35 -10.01 2.64
C SER A 17 7.02 -11.49 2.72
N ILE A 18 6.45 -12.07 1.66
CA ILE A 18 6.18 -13.51 1.60
C ILE A 18 7.49 -14.31 1.64
N ALA A 19 8.47 -13.93 0.82
CA ALA A 19 9.76 -14.63 0.76
C ALA A 19 10.53 -14.55 2.10
N TRP A 20 10.53 -13.37 2.74
CA TRP A 20 11.12 -13.17 4.06
C TRP A 20 10.46 -14.04 5.12
N GLN A 21 9.14 -14.01 5.17
CA GLN A 21 8.38 -14.79 6.14
C GLN A 21 8.52 -16.31 5.93
N LEU A 22 8.64 -16.78 4.70
CA LEU A 22 8.97 -18.19 4.40
C LEU A 22 10.37 -18.55 4.87
N ALA A 23 11.38 -17.68 4.60
CA ALA A 23 12.77 -17.93 4.97
C ALA A 23 12.99 -17.97 6.49
N ARG A 24 12.23 -17.16 7.26
CA ARG A 24 12.32 -17.15 8.73
C ARG A 24 11.85 -18.44 9.40
N ARG A 25 10.95 -19.18 8.76
CA ARG A 25 10.24 -20.33 9.38
C ARG A 25 10.46 -21.64 8.66
N SER A 26 11.31 -21.68 7.65
CA SER A 26 11.55 -22.93 6.90
C SER A 26 12.98 -23.01 6.36
N ALA A 27 13.40 -24.21 6.00
CA ALA A 27 14.64 -24.47 5.27
C ALA A 27 14.42 -24.57 3.75
N LEU A 28 13.32 -24.05 3.22
CA LEU A 28 12.98 -24.06 1.80
C LEU A 28 13.99 -23.22 1.01
N ARG A 29 14.40 -23.72 -0.15
CA ARG A 29 15.19 -22.97 -1.12
C ARG A 29 14.26 -22.04 -1.90
N ILE A 30 14.35 -20.75 -1.64
CA ILE A 30 13.44 -19.74 -2.17
C ILE A 30 14.16 -18.87 -3.19
N ALA A 31 13.53 -18.62 -4.34
CA ALA A 31 13.93 -17.57 -5.26
C ALA A 31 12.86 -16.51 -5.38
N VAL A 32 13.27 -15.24 -5.47
CA VAL A 32 12.42 -14.12 -5.87
C VAL A 32 12.88 -13.66 -7.24
N LEU A 33 12.00 -13.66 -8.23
CA LEU A 33 12.31 -13.29 -9.61
C LEU A 33 11.65 -11.94 -9.92
N GLU A 34 12.48 -10.95 -10.28
CA GLU A 34 12.05 -9.58 -10.59
C GLU A 34 12.52 -9.19 -11.99
N LYS A 35 11.59 -8.73 -12.83
CA LYS A 35 11.89 -8.29 -14.20
C LYS A 35 12.69 -6.98 -14.25
N ALA A 36 12.49 -6.11 -13.26
CA ALA A 36 13.10 -4.79 -13.19
C ALA A 36 14.57 -4.83 -12.74
N SER A 37 15.24 -3.69 -12.82
CA SER A 37 16.64 -3.52 -12.46
C SER A 37 16.87 -3.34 -10.97
N ALA A 38 15.81 -2.99 -10.22
CA ALA A 38 15.83 -2.88 -8.78
C ALA A 38 14.56 -3.48 -8.16
N VAL A 39 14.59 -3.71 -6.85
CA VAL A 39 13.40 -4.12 -6.09
C VAL A 39 12.42 -2.95 -5.97
N GLY A 40 11.14 -3.24 -5.93
CA GLY A 40 10.11 -2.23 -5.68
C GLY A 40 9.82 -1.25 -6.83
N GLU A 41 10.40 -1.41 -8.03
CA GLU A 41 10.19 -0.50 -9.18
C GLU A 41 8.74 -0.43 -9.69
N GLY A 42 7.85 -1.32 -9.23
CA GLY A 42 6.42 -1.28 -9.55
C GLY A 42 5.62 -0.36 -8.62
N SER A 43 4.43 -0.81 -8.23
CA SER A 43 3.51 -0.07 -7.34
C SER A 43 4.14 0.32 -6.00
N THR A 44 5.08 -0.47 -5.51
CA THR A 44 5.72 -0.26 -4.20
C THR A 44 6.50 1.04 -4.15
N GLY A 45 7.41 1.29 -5.09
CA GLY A 45 8.25 2.50 -5.11
C GLY A 45 7.46 3.78 -5.40
N ALA A 46 6.31 3.65 -6.08
CA ALA A 46 5.39 4.76 -6.33
C ALA A 46 4.42 5.03 -5.16
N SER A 47 4.46 4.22 -4.10
CA SER A 47 3.55 4.36 -2.95
C SER A 47 3.91 5.57 -2.09
N SER A 48 2.89 6.27 -1.58
CA SER A 48 3.08 7.23 -0.49
C SER A 48 3.41 6.55 0.85
N ALA A 49 3.27 5.23 0.93
CA ALA A 49 3.59 4.37 2.09
C ALA A 49 2.99 4.86 3.43
N ILE A 50 1.79 5.43 3.36
CA ILE A 50 1.02 5.81 4.55
C ILE A 50 0.56 4.54 5.28
N CYS A 51 0.82 4.52 6.57
CA CYS A 51 0.50 3.46 7.49
C CYS A 51 -0.61 3.95 8.44
N ARG A 52 -1.85 3.70 8.06
CA ARG A 52 -3.06 4.02 8.81
C ARG A 52 -3.76 2.76 9.30
N PHE A 53 -4.47 2.83 10.40
CA PHE A 53 -5.20 1.70 10.99
C PHE A 53 -6.66 1.65 10.55
N ARG A 54 -7.30 2.81 10.30
CA ARG A 54 -8.71 2.89 9.98
C ARG A 54 -9.02 2.21 8.65
N TYR A 55 -9.92 1.24 8.69
CA TYR A 55 -10.58 0.55 7.59
C TYR A 55 -12.05 0.28 7.97
N SER A 56 -12.90 0.04 6.97
CA SER A 56 -14.33 -0.25 7.21
C SER A 56 -14.55 -1.65 7.79
N ILE A 57 -13.62 -2.58 7.56
CA ILE A 57 -13.69 -3.97 7.97
C ILE A 57 -12.69 -4.23 9.11
N ASP A 58 -13.13 -4.85 10.19
CA ASP A 58 -12.33 -5.06 11.40
C ASP A 58 -11.13 -5.99 11.17
N GLU A 59 -11.26 -7.02 10.34
CA GLU A 59 -10.15 -7.89 9.97
C GLU A 59 -9.06 -7.12 9.23
N VAL A 60 -9.42 -6.12 8.41
CA VAL A 60 -8.43 -5.27 7.72
C VAL A 60 -7.77 -4.30 8.71
N VAL A 61 -8.49 -3.82 9.72
CA VAL A 61 -7.89 -3.06 10.85
C VAL A 61 -6.83 -3.90 11.56
N PHE A 62 -7.13 -5.18 11.84
CA PHE A 62 -6.16 -6.08 12.47
C PHE A 62 -4.96 -6.37 11.57
N LEU A 63 -5.16 -6.58 10.27
CA LEU A 63 -4.05 -6.73 9.31
C LEU A 63 -3.17 -5.47 9.25
N ALA A 64 -3.79 -4.29 9.26
CA ALA A 64 -3.06 -3.02 9.28
C ALA A 64 -2.28 -2.85 10.59
N ARG A 65 -2.90 -3.14 11.75
CA ARG A 65 -2.25 -3.12 13.06
C ARG A 65 -1.00 -4.01 13.08
N ASP A 66 -1.13 -5.26 12.63
CA ASP A 66 -0.05 -6.22 12.67
C ASP A 66 1.07 -5.86 11.68
N GLY A 67 0.71 -5.35 10.49
CA GLY A 67 1.67 -4.85 9.50
C GLY A 67 2.41 -3.58 9.99
N ILE A 68 1.69 -2.62 10.57
CA ILE A 68 2.28 -1.39 11.11
C ILE A 68 3.16 -1.72 12.32
N ASN A 69 2.78 -2.69 13.14
CA ASN A 69 3.62 -3.16 14.25
C ASN A 69 4.99 -3.64 13.74
N ALA A 70 5.03 -4.40 12.64
CA ALA A 70 6.30 -4.82 12.03
C ALA A 70 7.13 -3.61 11.54
N TYR A 71 6.51 -2.59 10.95
CA TYR A 71 7.21 -1.37 10.51
C TYR A 71 7.74 -0.53 11.68
N ARG A 72 7.00 -0.44 12.77
CA ARG A 72 7.45 0.26 14.00
C ARG A 72 8.64 -0.44 14.66
N HIS A 73 8.74 -1.77 14.49
CA HIS A 73 9.83 -2.60 15.00
C HIS A 73 10.70 -3.15 13.86
N TRP A 74 10.99 -2.30 12.86
CA TRP A 74 11.56 -2.72 11.58
C TRP A 74 12.90 -3.43 11.69
N SER A 75 13.79 -2.99 12.58
CA SER A 75 15.07 -3.65 12.85
C SER A 75 14.88 -5.08 13.40
N GLU A 76 13.94 -5.25 14.32
CA GLU A 76 13.61 -6.54 14.91
C GLU A 76 12.93 -7.47 13.89
N PHE A 77 11.94 -6.93 13.14
CA PHE A 77 11.24 -7.68 12.10
C PHE A 77 12.19 -8.19 11.01
N THR A 78 13.11 -7.34 10.53
CA THR A 78 14.05 -7.70 9.45
C THR A 78 15.31 -8.40 9.93
N GLY A 79 15.65 -8.31 11.22
CA GLY A 79 16.92 -8.78 11.78
C GLY A 79 18.13 -7.93 11.37
N LEU A 80 17.93 -6.78 10.72
CA LEU A 80 19.01 -5.88 10.29
C LEU A 80 19.43 -4.99 11.47
N LYS A 81 20.76 -4.89 11.70
CA LYS A 81 21.33 -4.04 12.77
C LYS A 81 21.18 -2.54 12.50
N ALA A 82 21.18 -2.15 11.23
CA ALA A 82 21.11 -0.75 10.80
C ALA A 82 20.27 -0.66 9.51
N PRO A 83 18.95 -0.81 9.60
CA PRO A 83 18.09 -0.66 8.44
C PRO A 83 18.14 0.78 7.90
N ARG A 84 17.93 0.95 6.60
CA ARG A 84 17.85 2.26 5.92
C ARG A 84 16.54 2.96 6.26
N ALA A 85 15.47 2.17 6.33
CA ALA A 85 14.14 2.66 6.62
C ALA A 85 13.91 2.83 8.12
N SER A 86 13.18 3.89 8.47
CA SER A 86 12.67 4.12 9.82
C SER A 86 11.21 4.55 9.75
N PHE A 87 10.40 4.04 10.66
CA PHE A 87 9.00 4.44 10.75
C PHE A 87 8.89 5.85 11.35
N ASN A 88 8.12 6.72 10.68
CA ASN A 88 7.80 8.06 11.15
C ASN A 88 6.42 8.01 11.80
N SER A 89 6.38 8.06 13.13
CA SER A 89 5.15 8.04 13.95
C SER A 89 4.53 9.44 14.02
N ASP A 90 4.14 10.01 12.87
CA ASP A 90 3.60 11.38 12.80
C ASP A 90 2.10 11.43 13.16
N GLY A 91 1.48 10.27 13.35
CA GLY A 91 0.04 10.10 13.45
C GLY A 91 -0.67 10.23 12.10
N VAL A 92 -1.97 9.90 12.08
CA VAL A 92 -2.83 10.11 10.92
C VAL A 92 -4.07 10.91 11.33
N LEU A 93 -4.19 12.11 10.79
CA LEU A 93 -5.31 13.03 11.02
C LEU A 93 -6.35 12.87 9.93
N TRP A 94 -7.58 12.55 10.31
CA TRP A 94 -8.73 12.47 9.44
C TRP A 94 -9.65 13.66 9.67
N MET A 95 -9.95 14.39 8.61
CA MET A 95 -10.79 15.58 8.63
C MET A 95 -12.08 15.30 7.84
N PRO A 96 -13.17 14.88 8.52
CA PRO A 96 -14.43 14.51 7.86
C PRO A 96 -15.27 15.71 7.43
N GLY A 97 -14.90 16.93 7.81
CA GLY A 97 -15.65 18.13 7.51
C GLY A 97 -16.95 18.23 8.29
N GLY A 98 -18.09 18.33 7.59
CA GLY A 98 -19.40 18.59 8.18
C GLY A 98 -20.04 17.42 8.92
N ASP A 99 -19.56 16.16 8.76
CA ASP A 99 -20.05 15.02 9.58
C ASP A 99 -19.35 15.00 10.94
N LEU A 100 -19.83 15.87 11.83
CA LEU A 100 -19.25 16.04 13.17
C LEU A 100 -19.34 14.78 14.04
N ALA A 101 -20.29 13.88 13.78
CA ALA A 101 -20.47 12.66 14.55
C ALA A 101 -19.56 11.51 14.07
N TRP A 102 -18.98 11.62 12.88
CA TRP A 102 -18.16 10.57 12.28
C TRP A 102 -16.91 10.27 13.12
N ALA A 103 -16.20 11.33 13.55
CA ALA A 103 -14.98 11.17 14.34
C ALA A 103 -15.23 10.46 15.68
N ASP A 104 -16.36 10.78 16.37
CA ASP A 104 -16.70 10.13 17.62
C ASP A 104 -17.07 8.66 17.41
N ARG A 105 -17.81 8.33 16.34
CA ARG A 105 -18.15 6.94 16.00
C ARG A 105 -16.90 6.11 15.68
N GLU A 106 -16.00 6.65 14.84
CA GLU A 106 -14.76 5.95 14.49
C GLU A 106 -13.82 5.81 15.69
N HIS A 107 -13.72 6.84 16.53
CA HIS A 107 -12.95 6.77 17.78
C HIS A 107 -13.44 5.64 18.69
N ALA A 108 -14.75 5.60 18.97
CA ALA A 108 -15.34 4.56 19.81
C ALA A 108 -15.11 3.15 19.23
N ARG A 109 -15.28 2.99 17.91
CA ARG A 109 -15.05 1.72 17.21
C ARG A 109 -13.57 1.30 17.29
N MET A 110 -12.65 2.18 16.94
CA MET A 110 -11.22 1.87 16.91
C MET A 110 -10.67 1.59 18.31
N GLN A 111 -11.13 2.32 19.34
CA GLN A 111 -10.81 2.03 20.75
C GLN A 111 -11.27 0.62 21.15
N ALA A 112 -12.48 0.21 20.74
CA ALA A 112 -12.97 -1.15 21.00
C ALA A 112 -12.14 -2.24 20.31
N LEU A 113 -11.46 -1.91 19.19
CA LEU A 113 -10.51 -2.80 18.50
C LEU A 113 -9.07 -2.70 19.05
N GLY A 114 -8.85 -1.92 20.12
CA GLY A 114 -7.55 -1.75 20.76
C GLY A 114 -6.58 -0.83 20.00
N ILE A 115 -7.08 0.06 19.14
CA ILE A 115 -6.28 1.05 18.41
C ILE A 115 -6.30 2.38 19.15
N ALA A 116 -5.11 2.92 19.46
CA ALA A 116 -4.96 4.21 20.13
C ALA A 116 -5.39 5.36 19.20
N THR A 117 -6.42 6.08 19.59
CA THR A 117 -6.98 7.19 18.82
C THR A 117 -7.44 8.33 19.73
N GLU A 118 -7.60 9.52 19.16
CA GLU A 118 -8.10 10.72 19.80
C GLU A 118 -9.16 11.40 18.92
N VAL A 119 -10.01 12.23 19.53
CA VAL A 119 -10.86 13.17 18.78
C VAL A 119 -10.38 14.58 19.09
N LEU A 120 -10.02 15.32 18.04
CA LEU A 120 -9.42 16.65 18.12
C LEU A 120 -10.42 17.70 17.63
N ASP A 121 -10.61 18.77 18.41
CA ASP A 121 -11.38 19.94 18.00
C ASP A 121 -10.50 21.01 17.33
N ASP A 122 -11.07 22.15 16.97
CA ASP A 122 -10.36 23.26 16.33
C ASP A 122 -9.20 23.80 17.19
N ALA A 123 -9.37 23.82 18.52
CA ALA A 123 -8.35 24.33 19.44
C ALA A 123 -7.18 23.36 19.51
N ASP A 124 -7.46 22.06 19.55
CA ASP A 124 -6.45 21.01 19.50
C ASP A 124 -5.66 21.04 18.19
N ILE A 125 -6.37 21.19 17.04
CA ILE A 125 -5.72 21.29 15.72
C ILE A 125 -4.78 22.51 15.67
N ARG A 126 -5.25 23.69 16.07
CA ARG A 126 -4.43 24.91 16.07
C ARG A 126 -3.23 24.81 17.02
N ALA A 127 -3.38 24.14 18.16
CA ALA A 127 -2.30 23.97 19.11
C ALA A 127 -1.24 22.96 18.64
N ARG A 128 -1.67 21.83 18.08
CA ARG A 128 -0.77 20.74 17.69
C ARG A 128 -0.23 20.85 16.26
N PHE A 129 -1.05 21.36 15.35
CA PHE A 129 -0.79 21.43 13.90
C PHE A 129 -1.10 22.81 13.33
N PRO A 130 -0.39 23.86 13.75
CA PRO A 130 -0.75 25.26 13.48
C PRO A 130 -0.79 25.62 11.98
N ALA A 131 -0.16 24.83 11.12
CA ALA A 131 -0.24 24.99 9.68
C ALA A 131 -1.58 24.56 9.07
N ILE A 132 -2.36 23.74 9.80
CA ILE A 132 -3.59 23.13 9.27
C ILE A 132 -4.80 24.01 9.58
N ASN A 133 -5.57 24.35 8.56
CA ASN A 133 -6.86 25.02 8.68
C ASN A 133 -7.95 23.99 9.03
N PRO A 134 -8.61 24.09 10.20
CA PRO A 134 -9.66 23.16 10.61
C PRO A 134 -11.05 23.46 10.02
N CYS A 135 -11.14 24.24 8.95
CA CYS A 135 -12.40 24.55 8.28
C CYS A 135 -13.17 23.28 7.91
N ILE A 136 -14.49 23.25 8.22
CA ILE A 136 -15.36 22.11 7.95
C ILE A 136 -16.02 22.12 6.57
N LEU A 137 -15.84 23.18 5.80
CA LEU A 137 -16.36 23.29 4.43
C LEU A 137 -15.37 22.72 3.42
N ALA A 138 -15.91 22.17 2.34
CA ALA A 138 -15.10 21.80 1.19
C ALA A 138 -14.53 23.04 0.48
N PRO A 139 -13.34 22.94 -0.15
CA PRO A 139 -12.92 23.98 -1.10
C PRO A 139 -13.92 24.11 -2.25
N ASP A 140 -14.08 25.32 -2.77
CA ASP A 140 -14.92 25.56 -3.96
C ASP A 140 -14.17 25.16 -5.23
N PHE A 141 -14.49 23.98 -5.75
CA PHE A 141 -13.88 23.47 -6.99
C PHE A 141 -14.54 24.01 -8.27
N GLU A 142 -15.73 24.65 -8.17
CA GLU A 142 -16.43 25.19 -9.33
C GLU A 142 -15.91 26.57 -9.69
N THR A 143 -15.78 27.46 -8.72
CA THR A 143 -15.31 28.83 -8.95
C THR A 143 -13.82 29.00 -8.69
N GLY A 144 -13.24 28.14 -7.85
CA GLY A 144 -11.84 28.27 -7.39
C GLY A 144 -11.64 29.44 -6.43
N GLU A 145 -12.72 30.02 -5.90
CA GLU A 145 -12.66 31.15 -4.97
C GLU A 145 -12.51 30.68 -3.52
N ASP A 146 -11.87 31.50 -2.71
CA ASP A 146 -11.79 31.31 -1.28
C ASP A 146 -13.14 31.66 -0.64
N HIS A 147 -13.59 30.87 0.33
CA HIS A 147 -14.79 31.13 1.10
C HIS A 147 -14.46 31.53 2.55
N GLU A 148 -15.43 32.14 3.24
CA GLU A 148 -15.33 32.35 4.67
C GLU A 148 -15.37 31.02 5.41
N CYS A 149 -14.29 30.72 6.14
CA CYS A 149 -14.16 29.46 6.85
C CYS A 149 -15.19 29.26 7.94
N ARG A 150 -15.76 28.07 8.02
CA ARG A 150 -16.64 27.61 9.11
C ARG A 150 -15.85 26.65 10.01
N PHE A 151 -15.96 26.89 11.30
CA PHE A 151 -15.25 26.17 12.34
C PHE A 151 -16.22 25.34 13.21
N GLY A 152 -15.69 24.59 14.17
CA GLY A 152 -16.41 23.64 14.99
C GLY A 152 -16.16 22.22 14.55
N SER A 153 -14.96 21.93 14.04
CA SER A 153 -14.57 20.61 13.54
C SER A 153 -14.43 19.58 14.66
N ARG A 154 -14.66 18.34 14.29
CA ARG A 154 -14.31 17.16 15.08
C ARG A 154 -13.53 16.21 14.18
N ASN A 155 -12.25 16.03 14.49
CA ASN A 155 -11.33 15.31 13.67
C ASN A 155 -10.87 14.04 14.39
N PHE A 156 -10.71 12.95 13.65
CA PHE A 156 -10.22 11.69 14.18
C PHE A 156 -8.71 11.59 14.00
N PHE A 157 -7.98 11.19 15.04
CA PHE A 157 -6.54 11.09 15.02
C PHE A 157 -6.06 9.71 15.46
N GLU A 158 -5.34 9.01 14.58
CA GLU A 158 -4.67 7.75 14.90
C GLU A 158 -3.28 8.06 15.46
N VAL A 159 -3.07 7.80 16.75
CA VAL A 159 -1.85 8.20 17.47
C VAL A 159 -0.60 7.48 16.94
N ASP A 160 -0.72 6.19 16.71
CA ASP A 160 0.40 5.31 16.32
C ASP A 160 0.55 5.13 14.80
N GLY A 161 -0.26 5.81 14.02
CA GLY A 161 -0.15 5.84 12.57
C GLY A 161 1.03 6.68 12.08
N GLY A 162 1.26 6.68 10.76
CA GLY A 162 2.37 7.44 10.19
C GLY A 162 2.75 6.99 8.80
N TYR A 163 4.04 6.94 8.51
CA TYR A 163 4.56 6.47 7.22
C TYR A 163 6.00 5.95 7.34
N ILE A 164 6.44 5.23 6.31
CA ILE A 164 7.82 4.78 6.17
C ILE A 164 8.27 5.00 4.72
N ASP A 165 9.57 5.11 4.46
CA ASP A 165 10.07 5.26 3.08
C ASP A 165 9.91 3.95 2.29
N PRO A 166 9.16 3.92 1.18
CA PRO A 166 8.84 2.69 0.47
C PRO A 166 10.05 2.05 -0.22
N VAL A 167 10.99 2.86 -0.71
CA VAL A 167 12.19 2.37 -1.41
C VAL A 167 13.15 1.77 -0.40
N ALA A 168 13.50 2.52 0.65
CA ALA A 168 14.38 2.05 1.71
C ALA A 168 13.82 0.78 2.39
N THR A 169 12.50 0.73 2.66
CA THR A 169 11.83 -0.44 3.23
C THR A 169 11.97 -1.68 2.35
N THR A 170 11.80 -1.51 1.03
CA THR A 170 11.87 -2.63 0.10
C THR A 170 13.31 -3.11 -0.08
N GLU A 171 14.29 -2.20 -0.08
CA GLU A 171 15.73 -2.53 -0.11
C GLU A 171 16.15 -3.30 1.16
N ASP A 172 15.73 -2.84 2.34
CA ASP A 172 16.00 -3.52 3.61
C ASP A 172 15.42 -4.94 3.61
N LEU A 173 14.19 -5.09 3.15
CA LEU A 173 13.52 -6.39 3.12
C LEU A 173 14.22 -7.35 2.13
N ALA A 174 14.69 -6.83 0.99
CA ALA A 174 15.48 -7.61 0.04
C ALA A 174 16.85 -7.99 0.62
N GLU A 175 17.49 -7.13 1.42
CA GLU A 175 18.70 -7.45 2.15
C GLU A 175 18.46 -8.53 3.20
N ALA A 176 17.39 -8.42 3.98
CA ALA A 176 16.98 -9.44 4.95
C ALA A 176 16.75 -10.80 4.27
N CYS A 177 16.06 -10.82 3.13
CA CYS A 177 15.85 -12.01 2.32
C CYS A 177 17.20 -12.65 1.90
N ARG A 178 18.13 -11.85 1.36
CA ARG A 178 19.45 -12.36 0.94
C ARG A 178 20.25 -12.90 2.12
N ASN A 179 20.23 -12.23 3.27
CA ASN A 179 20.92 -12.66 4.49
C ASN A 179 20.36 -13.99 5.02
N ALA A 180 19.08 -14.28 4.76
CA ALA A 180 18.42 -15.54 5.06
C ALA A 180 18.57 -16.62 3.98
N GLY A 181 19.37 -16.36 2.92
CA GLY A 181 19.64 -17.32 1.86
C GLY A 181 18.64 -17.34 0.70
N VAL A 182 17.72 -16.38 0.61
CA VAL A 182 16.81 -16.23 -0.53
C VAL A 182 17.57 -15.71 -1.75
N ASP A 183 17.45 -16.37 -2.90
CA ASP A 183 18.05 -15.94 -4.18
C ASP A 183 17.19 -14.84 -4.83
N VAL A 184 17.46 -13.57 -4.54
CA VAL A 184 16.75 -12.42 -5.12
C VAL A 184 17.40 -12.03 -6.44
N ARG A 185 16.74 -12.34 -7.55
CA ARG A 185 17.24 -12.18 -8.93
C ARG A 185 16.51 -11.04 -9.63
N LEU A 186 17.25 -9.98 -9.91
CA LEU A 186 16.81 -8.83 -10.70
C LEU A 186 17.02 -9.09 -12.20
N LYS A 187 16.40 -8.28 -13.07
CA LYS A 187 16.45 -8.41 -14.53
C LYS A 187 16.12 -9.84 -14.98
N THR A 188 15.16 -10.47 -14.28
CA THR A 188 14.79 -11.87 -14.47
C THR A 188 13.29 -11.94 -14.65
N ARG A 189 12.84 -11.84 -15.90
CA ARG A 189 11.42 -11.88 -16.27
C ARG A 189 10.98 -13.33 -16.47
N VAL A 190 9.90 -13.71 -15.83
CA VAL A 190 9.19 -14.97 -16.12
C VAL A 190 8.37 -14.77 -17.39
N ALA A 191 8.68 -15.55 -18.42
CA ALA A 191 8.00 -15.54 -19.71
C ALA A 191 6.78 -16.47 -19.70
N SER A 192 6.91 -17.67 -19.10
CA SER A 192 5.82 -18.64 -19.00
C SER A 192 5.91 -19.49 -17.72
N VAL A 193 4.78 -20.12 -17.37
CA VAL A 193 4.67 -21.06 -16.26
C VAL A 193 4.54 -22.47 -16.84
N ASP A 194 5.47 -23.37 -16.49
CA ASP A 194 5.43 -24.77 -16.91
C ASP A 194 4.47 -25.55 -16.01
N THR A 195 3.32 -25.92 -16.57
CA THR A 195 2.30 -26.74 -15.90
C THR A 195 2.14 -28.07 -16.61
N ARG A 196 2.12 -29.18 -15.86
CA ARG A 196 1.90 -30.54 -16.41
C ARG A 196 1.00 -31.32 -15.45
N GLY A 197 -0.05 -31.92 -16.01
CA GLY A 197 -0.99 -32.72 -15.23
C GLY A 197 -1.72 -31.91 -14.15
N GLY A 198 -2.01 -30.61 -14.43
CA GLY A 198 -2.70 -29.74 -13.48
C GLY A 198 -1.83 -29.22 -12.35
N ALA A 199 -0.49 -29.34 -12.43
CA ALA A 199 0.43 -28.90 -11.39
C ALA A 199 1.61 -28.11 -11.98
N VAL A 200 2.12 -27.11 -11.22
CA VAL A 200 3.35 -26.37 -11.53
C VAL A 200 4.56 -27.31 -11.51
N ARG A 201 5.45 -27.17 -12.48
CA ARG A 201 6.74 -27.86 -12.57
C ARG A 201 7.92 -26.88 -12.59
N GLY A 202 7.68 -25.65 -12.99
CA GLY A 202 8.70 -24.63 -13.07
C GLY A 202 8.24 -23.36 -13.76
N VAL A 203 9.19 -22.53 -14.08
CA VAL A 203 9.00 -21.31 -14.88
C VAL A 203 10.07 -21.24 -15.96
N THR A 204 9.74 -20.67 -17.11
CA THR A 204 10.68 -20.35 -18.17
C THR A 204 10.87 -18.83 -18.22
N LEU A 205 12.12 -18.42 -18.25
CA LEU A 205 12.52 -17.01 -18.33
C LEU A 205 12.50 -16.52 -19.77
N ASP A 206 12.57 -15.21 -19.99
CA ASP A 206 12.59 -14.59 -21.32
C ASP A 206 13.86 -14.90 -22.14
N ASP A 207 14.96 -15.31 -21.46
CA ASP A 207 16.17 -15.83 -22.09
C ASP A 207 16.11 -17.34 -22.43
N GLY A 208 14.98 -17.98 -22.22
CA GLY A 208 14.74 -19.40 -22.47
C GLY A 208 15.24 -20.35 -21.37
N VAL A 209 15.82 -19.83 -20.30
CA VAL A 209 16.26 -20.65 -19.15
C VAL A 209 15.05 -21.14 -18.35
N THR A 210 14.97 -22.45 -18.12
CA THR A 210 13.94 -23.05 -17.27
C THR A 210 14.46 -23.28 -15.85
N ILE A 211 13.63 -22.95 -14.84
CA ILE A 211 13.87 -23.14 -13.43
C ILE A 211 12.78 -24.04 -12.86
N GLU A 212 13.17 -25.16 -12.26
CA GLU A 212 12.23 -26.10 -11.66
C GLU A 212 11.74 -25.63 -10.29
N THR A 213 10.45 -25.74 -10.06
CA THR A 213 9.82 -25.53 -8.74
C THR A 213 8.48 -26.27 -8.66
N PRO A 214 8.11 -26.87 -7.53
CA PRO A 214 6.75 -27.37 -7.30
C PRO A 214 5.79 -26.28 -6.83
N LEU A 215 6.27 -25.12 -6.39
CA LEU A 215 5.45 -24.03 -5.84
C LEU A 215 5.90 -22.69 -6.40
N MET A 216 4.96 -22.00 -7.04
CA MET A 216 5.13 -20.64 -7.53
C MET A 216 4.09 -19.73 -6.89
N ILE A 217 4.50 -18.54 -6.45
CA ILE A 217 3.63 -17.52 -5.89
C ILE A 217 3.63 -16.30 -6.81
N ASN A 218 2.49 -16.01 -7.41
CA ASN A 218 2.28 -14.83 -8.23
C ASN A 218 2.05 -13.60 -7.33
N ALA A 219 3.08 -12.77 -7.15
CA ALA A 219 3.06 -11.49 -6.46
C ALA A 219 3.45 -10.34 -7.42
N ALA A 220 3.14 -10.50 -8.72
CA ALA A 220 3.59 -9.62 -9.80
C ALA A 220 2.80 -8.30 -9.91
N GLY A 221 1.95 -7.96 -8.93
CA GLY A 221 1.20 -6.69 -8.90
C GLY A 221 0.41 -6.46 -10.19
N PRO A 222 0.55 -5.29 -10.87
CA PRO A 222 -0.20 -4.98 -12.09
C PRO A 222 0.02 -5.94 -13.25
N TRP A 223 1.09 -6.72 -13.23
CA TRP A 223 1.41 -7.72 -14.28
C TRP A 223 0.88 -9.12 -13.96
N CYS A 224 0.13 -9.31 -12.88
CA CYS A 224 -0.28 -10.62 -12.39
C CYS A 224 -1.14 -11.40 -13.40
N ARG A 225 -2.00 -10.74 -14.17
CA ARG A 225 -2.94 -11.38 -15.13
C ARG A 225 -2.23 -12.29 -16.11
N ARG A 226 -1.10 -11.86 -16.66
CA ARG A 226 -0.33 -12.68 -17.60
C ARG A 226 0.08 -14.03 -17.00
N LEU A 227 0.47 -14.06 -15.74
CA LEU A 227 0.87 -15.32 -15.09
C LEU A 227 -0.30 -16.27 -14.83
N TYR A 228 -1.52 -15.77 -14.64
CA TYR A 228 -2.73 -16.59 -14.61
C TYR A 228 -2.98 -17.24 -15.97
N GLU A 229 -2.87 -16.47 -17.06
CA GLU A 229 -3.05 -16.93 -18.43
C GLU A 229 -2.01 -18.01 -18.77
N GLU A 230 -0.73 -17.77 -18.49
CA GLU A 230 0.37 -18.71 -18.71
C GLU A 230 0.23 -20.02 -17.89
N ALA A 231 -0.33 -19.94 -16.68
CA ALA A 231 -0.58 -21.11 -15.86
C ALA A 231 -1.87 -21.86 -16.21
N GLY A 232 -2.70 -21.31 -17.12
CA GLY A 232 -4.01 -21.85 -17.46
C GLY A 232 -5.03 -21.74 -16.31
N VAL A 233 -4.89 -20.73 -15.46
CA VAL A 233 -5.80 -20.45 -14.35
C VAL A 233 -6.84 -19.42 -14.78
N GLU A 234 -8.11 -19.77 -14.68
CA GLU A 234 -9.20 -18.82 -14.85
C GLU A 234 -9.27 -17.89 -13.63
N LEU A 235 -9.08 -16.59 -13.89
CA LEU A 235 -9.18 -15.56 -12.86
C LEU A 235 -10.64 -15.12 -12.70
N LYS A 236 -11.25 -15.46 -11.57
CA LYS A 236 -12.64 -15.11 -11.24
C LYS A 236 -12.83 -13.65 -10.82
N TRP A 237 -11.74 -12.97 -10.44
CA TRP A 237 -11.73 -11.61 -9.91
C TRP A 237 -11.37 -10.59 -10.99
N ASP A 238 -12.04 -9.44 -10.96
CA ASP A 238 -11.73 -8.32 -11.86
C ASP A 238 -10.56 -7.48 -11.32
N LEU A 239 -9.34 -7.99 -11.52
CA LEU A 239 -8.10 -7.33 -11.12
C LEU A 239 -7.59 -6.42 -12.24
N VAL A 240 -7.70 -5.10 -12.05
CA VAL A 240 -7.43 -4.11 -13.08
C VAL A 240 -6.23 -3.25 -12.73
N PRO A 241 -5.18 -3.20 -13.58
CA PRO A 241 -4.15 -2.20 -13.46
C PRO A 241 -4.76 -0.80 -13.63
N THR A 242 -4.59 0.05 -12.63
CA THR A 242 -5.22 1.37 -12.58
C THR A 242 -4.17 2.43 -12.31
N ARG A 243 -4.17 3.48 -13.14
CA ARG A 243 -3.23 4.60 -13.01
C ARG A 243 -3.63 5.49 -11.83
N ILE A 244 -2.66 5.76 -10.96
CA ILE A 244 -2.82 6.60 -9.76
C ILE A 244 -1.80 7.72 -9.82
N GLN A 245 -2.24 8.92 -9.52
CA GLN A 245 -1.44 10.13 -9.61
C GLN A 245 -1.03 10.62 -8.22
N VAL A 246 0.22 11.04 -8.10
CA VAL A 246 0.79 11.65 -6.89
C VAL A 246 1.57 12.88 -7.30
N ILE A 247 1.39 13.98 -6.58
CA ILE A 247 2.19 15.19 -6.75
C ILE A 247 3.02 15.48 -5.51
N TYR A 248 4.10 16.19 -5.68
CA TYR A 248 4.93 16.65 -4.58
C TYR A 248 5.56 18.00 -4.88
N ARG A 249 5.84 18.73 -3.83
CA ARG A 249 6.50 20.02 -3.89
C ARG A 249 7.36 20.27 -2.67
N ASP A 250 8.29 21.19 -2.79
CA ASP A 250 9.09 21.61 -1.65
C ASP A 250 8.19 22.29 -0.62
N ARG A 251 8.44 22.00 0.65
CA ARG A 251 7.76 22.64 1.77
C ARG A 251 8.30 24.06 1.92
N PRO A 252 7.47 25.09 1.79
CA PRO A 252 7.91 26.46 2.00
C PRO A 252 8.23 26.73 3.47
N ALA A 253 9.12 27.68 3.72
CA ALA A 253 9.55 28.02 5.09
C ALA A 253 8.41 28.57 5.96
N GLU A 254 7.40 29.16 5.32
CA GLU A 254 6.19 29.69 5.97
C GLU A 254 5.28 28.60 6.57
N LEU A 255 5.40 27.36 6.10
CA LEU A 255 4.70 26.21 6.70
C LEU A 255 5.48 25.67 7.89
N GLU A 256 5.42 26.38 9.02
CA GLU A 256 6.07 25.97 10.26
C GLU A 256 5.31 24.88 11.00
N GLY A 257 5.99 24.25 11.94
CA GLY A 257 5.42 23.26 12.86
C GLY A 257 5.31 21.85 12.26
N HIS A 258 4.73 20.97 13.04
CA HIS A 258 4.51 19.57 12.67
C HIS A 258 3.29 19.45 11.74
N ILE A 259 3.44 18.67 10.67
CA ILE A 259 2.35 18.31 9.75
C ILE A 259 2.22 16.78 9.80
N PRO A 260 1.16 16.23 10.41
CA PRO A 260 0.93 14.80 10.45
C PRO A 260 0.56 14.27 9.05
N VAL A 261 0.55 12.96 8.88
CA VAL A 261 -0.20 12.39 7.75
C VAL A 261 -1.65 12.86 7.87
N SER A 262 -2.18 13.45 6.84
CA SER A 262 -3.52 14.06 6.87
C SER A 262 -4.38 13.54 5.74
N VAL A 263 -5.64 13.26 6.04
CA VAL A 263 -6.70 12.86 5.11
C VAL A 263 -7.81 13.90 5.19
N ASP A 264 -7.90 14.77 4.20
CA ASP A 264 -8.99 15.72 4.06
C ASP A 264 -10.08 15.11 3.18
N MET A 265 -11.15 14.61 3.83
CA MET A 265 -12.24 13.94 3.14
C MET A 265 -13.09 14.92 2.31
N GLN A 266 -13.15 16.19 2.71
CA GLN A 266 -13.89 17.23 1.98
C GLN A 266 -13.10 17.77 0.78
N GLY A 267 -11.80 17.96 0.95
CA GLY A 267 -10.90 18.38 -0.12
C GLY A 267 -10.49 17.25 -1.07
N GLY A 268 -10.85 16.00 -0.76
CA GLY A 268 -10.52 14.85 -1.58
C GLY A 268 -9.01 14.59 -1.70
N VAL A 269 -8.23 14.92 -0.65
CA VAL A 269 -6.77 14.79 -0.67
C VAL A 269 -6.25 14.10 0.58
N TYR A 270 -5.16 13.38 0.41
CA TYR A 270 -4.25 13.09 1.50
C TYR A 270 -2.92 13.79 1.28
N PHE A 271 -2.23 14.10 2.37
CA PHE A 271 -0.88 14.65 2.30
C PHE A 271 -0.03 14.23 3.49
N ARG A 272 1.28 14.26 3.31
CA ARG A 272 2.28 14.04 4.34
C ARG A 272 3.59 14.73 3.97
N THR A 273 4.46 14.86 4.94
CA THR A 273 5.85 15.27 4.69
C THR A 273 6.70 14.10 4.17
N GLN A 274 7.79 14.42 3.48
CA GLN A 274 8.87 13.50 3.14
C GLN A 274 10.23 14.22 3.13
N ASN A 275 11.31 13.48 2.88
CA ASN A 275 12.67 14.02 2.85
C ASN A 275 12.98 14.84 4.10
N ARG A 276 12.76 14.23 5.30
CA ARG A 276 12.96 14.89 6.60
C ARG A 276 12.15 16.18 6.75
N GLY A 277 10.93 16.19 6.24
CA GLY A 277 10.02 17.32 6.32
C GLY A 277 10.23 18.43 5.30
N GLN A 278 11.15 18.26 4.35
CA GLN A 278 11.46 19.28 3.34
C GLN A 278 10.50 19.32 2.16
N GLN A 279 9.72 18.26 1.98
CA GLN A 279 8.75 18.16 0.88
C GLN A 279 7.39 17.73 1.39
N LEU A 280 6.34 18.09 0.64
CA LEU A 280 4.97 17.60 0.79
C LEU A 280 4.67 16.63 -0.35
N VAL A 281 4.15 15.45 -0.02
CA VAL A 281 3.53 14.49 -0.95
C VAL A 281 2.03 14.61 -0.83
N ILE A 282 1.34 14.65 -1.94
CA ILE A 282 -0.09 14.90 -2.04
C ILE A 282 -0.69 13.89 -3.02
N GLY A 283 -1.76 13.24 -2.63
CA GLY A 283 -2.53 12.35 -3.49
C GLY A 283 -4.02 12.49 -3.29
N SER A 284 -4.79 11.69 -3.98
CA SER A 284 -6.25 11.70 -3.91
C SER A 284 -6.80 10.64 -2.98
N VAL A 285 -7.99 10.92 -2.41
CA VAL A 285 -8.84 9.95 -1.72
C VAL A 285 -10.21 9.80 -2.40
N LEU A 286 -10.37 10.44 -3.56
CA LEU A 286 -11.60 10.40 -4.34
C LEU A 286 -11.64 9.13 -5.20
N GLU A 287 -12.78 8.44 -5.20
CA GLU A 287 -12.96 7.22 -5.99
C GLU A 287 -12.81 7.45 -7.50
N GLU A 288 -13.19 8.63 -8.01
CA GLU A 288 -13.05 9.00 -9.42
C GLU A 288 -11.60 9.01 -9.91
N ASP A 289 -10.64 9.35 -9.03
CA ASP A 289 -9.22 9.35 -9.34
C ASP A 289 -8.59 7.93 -9.35
N GLU A 290 -9.39 6.91 -9.00
CA GLU A 290 -9.00 5.49 -8.97
C GLU A 290 -9.65 4.66 -10.09
N LYS A 291 -10.15 5.31 -11.17
CA LYS A 291 -10.92 4.63 -12.24
C LYS A 291 -10.17 4.45 -13.56
N GLU A 292 -9.02 5.12 -13.76
CA GLU A 292 -8.28 5.06 -15.03
C GLU A 292 -7.60 3.72 -15.23
N ALA A 293 -8.30 2.80 -15.92
CA ALA A 293 -7.77 1.47 -16.25
C ALA A 293 -6.65 1.55 -17.27
N VAL A 294 -5.60 0.76 -17.09
CA VAL A 294 -4.45 0.65 -17.97
C VAL A 294 -4.44 -0.72 -18.62
N ALA A 295 -4.50 -0.76 -19.94
CA ALA A 295 -4.50 -2.01 -20.69
C ALA A 295 -3.14 -2.73 -20.66
N ASN A 296 -2.03 -1.98 -20.74
CA ASN A 296 -0.67 -2.51 -20.67
C ASN A 296 0.09 -1.86 -19.53
N PRO A 297 0.40 -2.58 -18.44
CA PRO A 297 1.13 -2.00 -17.31
C PRO A 297 2.56 -1.53 -17.63
N ASP A 298 3.13 -1.93 -18.76
CA ASP A 298 4.44 -1.45 -19.21
C ASP A 298 4.34 -0.12 -19.97
N GLU A 299 3.11 0.28 -20.42
CA GLU A 299 2.87 1.43 -21.30
C GLU A 299 1.73 2.30 -20.75
N PHE A 300 2.05 3.26 -19.89
CA PHE A 300 1.09 4.24 -19.38
C PHE A 300 1.78 5.58 -19.15
N ARG A 301 1.00 6.65 -19.09
CA ARG A 301 1.51 7.99 -18.83
C ARG A 301 2.07 8.09 -17.42
N LYS A 302 3.33 8.47 -17.29
CA LYS A 302 4.08 8.54 -16.01
C LYS A 302 3.96 9.88 -15.30
N GLU A 303 3.61 10.93 -16.03
CA GLU A 303 3.43 12.29 -15.53
C GLU A 303 2.03 12.48 -14.97
N ALA A 304 1.89 13.26 -13.91
CA ALA A 304 0.59 13.68 -13.40
C ALA A 304 -0.07 14.70 -14.33
N ASP A 305 -1.40 14.62 -14.44
CA ASP A 305 -2.18 15.51 -15.30
C ASP A 305 -2.28 16.93 -14.70
N ASP A 306 -2.32 17.94 -15.55
CA ASP A 306 -2.35 19.35 -15.13
C ASP A 306 -3.62 19.65 -14.33
N ASP A 307 -4.78 19.14 -14.76
CA ASP A 307 -6.05 19.31 -14.04
C ASP A 307 -6.01 18.66 -12.65
N PHE A 308 -5.44 17.45 -12.55
CA PHE A 308 -5.24 16.79 -11.26
C PHE A 308 -4.36 17.67 -10.34
N GLN A 309 -3.24 18.18 -10.87
CA GLN A 309 -2.35 19.06 -10.10
C GLN A 309 -3.06 20.31 -9.61
N MET A 310 -3.82 21.00 -10.47
CA MET A 310 -4.56 22.22 -10.12
C MET A 310 -5.59 21.96 -9.02
N LEU A 311 -6.43 20.92 -9.17
CA LEU A 311 -7.47 20.59 -8.19
C LEU A 311 -6.87 20.24 -6.83
N LYS A 312 -5.81 19.40 -6.81
CA LYS A 312 -5.18 19.00 -5.54
C LYS A 312 -4.44 20.15 -4.88
N LEU A 313 -3.83 21.06 -5.64
CA LEU A 313 -3.21 22.28 -5.09
C LEU A 313 -4.24 23.25 -4.51
N HIS A 314 -5.40 23.40 -5.14
CA HIS A 314 -6.48 24.21 -4.61
C HIS A 314 -6.97 23.66 -3.25
N ALA A 315 -7.22 22.36 -3.17
CA ALA A 315 -7.56 21.70 -1.91
C ALA A 315 -6.48 21.87 -0.83
N MET A 316 -5.22 21.75 -1.23
CA MET A 316 -4.08 21.95 -0.33
C MET A 316 -3.95 23.38 0.17
N HIS A 317 -4.18 24.39 -0.69
CA HIS A 317 -4.15 25.79 -0.27
C HIS A 317 -5.25 26.09 0.75
N HIS A 318 -6.45 25.55 0.55
CA HIS A 318 -7.53 25.66 1.54
C HIS A 318 -7.13 25.04 2.88
N ARG A 319 -6.47 23.86 2.88
CA ARG A 319 -6.11 23.13 4.08
C ARG A 319 -4.82 23.65 4.74
N LEU A 320 -3.88 24.18 3.95
CA LEU A 320 -2.63 24.78 4.38
C LEU A 320 -2.53 26.21 3.81
N PRO A 321 -3.19 27.23 4.40
CA PRO A 321 -3.31 28.56 3.79
C PRO A 321 -1.97 29.27 3.54
N ALA A 322 -0.93 28.93 4.31
CA ALA A 322 0.42 29.45 4.05
C ALA A 322 1.13 28.78 2.85
N LEU A 323 0.53 27.77 2.23
CA LEU A 323 1.08 27.13 1.04
C LEU A 323 0.85 28.04 -0.18
N PRO A 324 1.89 28.59 -0.82
CA PRO A 324 1.69 29.49 -1.95
C PRO A 324 1.19 28.73 -3.19
N TYR A 325 0.30 29.35 -3.98
CA TYR A 325 -0.12 28.78 -5.27
C TYR A 325 1.04 28.67 -6.27
N ARG A 326 2.04 29.55 -6.15
CA ARG A 326 3.22 29.54 -7.00
C ARG A 326 4.30 28.63 -6.44
N GLY A 327 5.07 28.05 -7.34
CA GLY A 327 6.19 27.17 -6.99
C GLY A 327 6.25 25.97 -7.92
N GLN A 328 7.37 25.26 -7.90
CA GLN A 328 7.54 24.07 -8.70
C GLN A 328 6.75 22.91 -8.07
N VAL A 329 5.80 22.36 -8.83
CA VAL A 329 5.11 21.13 -8.52
C VAL A 329 5.63 20.07 -9.47
N ARG A 330 5.87 18.89 -8.95
CA ARG A 330 6.24 17.71 -9.72
C ARG A 330 5.23 16.61 -9.44
N GLY A 331 5.05 15.71 -10.39
CA GLY A 331 4.15 14.60 -10.22
C GLY A 331 4.68 13.35 -10.90
N TYR A 332 4.21 12.24 -10.43
CA TYR A 332 4.44 10.94 -11.04
C TYR A 332 3.19 10.08 -10.92
N CYS A 333 3.12 9.05 -11.76
CA CYS A 333 2.06 8.07 -11.68
C CYS A 333 2.62 6.70 -11.37
N GLY A 334 1.89 5.99 -10.53
CA GLY A 334 2.08 4.57 -10.27
C GLY A 334 0.87 3.77 -10.72
N LEU A 335 0.92 2.46 -10.55
CA LEU A 335 -0.21 1.59 -10.80
C LEU A 335 -0.67 0.92 -9.52
N TYR A 336 -1.99 0.93 -9.26
CA TYR A 336 -2.62 -0.06 -8.41
C TYR A 336 -2.98 -1.30 -9.23
N THR A 337 -3.23 -2.40 -8.56
CA THR A 337 -4.03 -3.51 -9.07
C THR A 337 -5.33 -3.48 -8.30
N VAL A 338 -6.32 -2.80 -8.86
CA VAL A 338 -7.63 -2.65 -8.23
C VAL A 338 -8.43 -3.93 -8.42
N ASN A 339 -8.86 -4.53 -7.32
CA ASN A 339 -9.89 -5.56 -7.33
C ASN A 339 -11.25 -4.85 -7.35
N ARG A 340 -11.90 -4.80 -8.51
CA ARG A 340 -13.17 -4.10 -8.70
C ARG A 340 -14.36 -4.75 -8.01
N ASP A 341 -14.22 -6.01 -7.62
CA ASP A 341 -15.29 -6.72 -6.92
C ASP A 341 -15.47 -6.20 -5.50
N ASP A 342 -14.35 -5.99 -4.76
CA ASP A 342 -14.41 -5.58 -3.35
C ASP A 342 -13.21 -4.79 -2.81
N VAL A 343 -12.32 -4.31 -3.67
CA VAL A 343 -11.08 -3.57 -3.35
C VAL A 343 -10.12 -4.25 -2.36
N HIS A 344 -10.33 -5.53 -2.05
CA HIS A 344 -9.48 -6.31 -1.16
C HIS A 344 -8.66 -7.35 -1.93
N PRO A 345 -7.44 -7.70 -1.46
CA PRO A 345 -6.60 -8.65 -2.16
C PRO A 345 -7.17 -10.05 -2.18
N VAL A 346 -6.67 -10.86 -3.12
CA VAL A 346 -6.94 -12.28 -3.21
C VAL A 346 -5.65 -13.07 -2.99
N LEU A 347 -5.73 -14.07 -2.11
CA LEU A 347 -4.58 -14.85 -1.65
C LEU A 347 -4.87 -16.35 -1.74
N GLY A 348 -3.81 -17.13 -1.90
CA GLY A 348 -3.87 -18.57 -1.67
C GLY A 348 -3.66 -19.43 -2.90
N PRO A 349 -3.89 -20.75 -2.78
CA PRO A 349 -3.75 -21.69 -3.88
C PRO A 349 -4.88 -21.53 -4.90
N THR A 350 -4.59 -21.87 -6.14
CA THR A 350 -5.56 -21.93 -7.24
C THR A 350 -5.92 -23.38 -7.58
N ALA A 351 -6.75 -23.57 -8.61
CA ALA A 351 -7.08 -24.89 -9.14
C ALA A 351 -5.86 -25.62 -9.77
N VAL A 352 -4.77 -24.90 -10.09
CA VAL A 352 -3.50 -25.49 -10.54
C VAL A 352 -2.63 -25.72 -9.31
N ASP A 353 -2.36 -26.99 -9.01
CA ASP A 353 -1.54 -27.37 -7.85
C ASP A 353 -0.15 -26.71 -7.91
N GLY A 354 0.27 -26.11 -6.80
CA GLY A 354 1.51 -25.35 -6.70
C GLY A 354 1.48 -23.94 -7.34
N PHE A 355 0.35 -23.46 -7.87
CA PHE A 355 0.21 -22.07 -8.29
C PHE A 355 -0.56 -21.28 -7.24
N TRP A 356 0.14 -20.40 -6.52
CA TRP A 356 -0.41 -19.53 -5.49
C TRP A 356 -0.42 -18.07 -5.94
N VAL A 357 -1.28 -17.28 -5.33
CA VAL A 357 -1.47 -15.87 -5.68
C VAL A 357 -1.49 -14.96 -4.46
N ALA A 358 -1.04 -13.72 -4.68
CA ALA A 358 -1.13 -12.60 -3.75
C ALA A 358 -1.26 -11.30 -4.57
N ASN A 359 -2.49 -10.97 -4.97
CA ASN A 359 -2.77 -9.91 -5.95
C ASN A 359 -3.99 -9.06 -5.56
N GLY A 360 -4.23 -7.95 -6.28
CA GLY A 360 -5.45 -7.15 -6.14
C GLY A 360 -5.48 -6.26 -4.89
N PHE A 361 -4.36 -5.67 -4.51
CA PHE A 361 -4.24 -4.91 -3.25
C PHE A 361 -4.88 -3.51 -3.26
N SER A 362 -5.34 -2.99 -4.37
CA SER A 362 -6.15 -1.75 -4.48
C SER A 362 -5.63 -0.56 -3.66
N GLY A 363 -4.30 -0.35 -3.62
CA GLY A 363 -3.65 0.71 -2.82
C GLY A 363 -3.41 0.39 -1.33
N HIS A 364 -3.93 -0.71 -0.81
CA HIS A 364 -3.77 -1.10 0.60
C HIS A 364 -2.48 -1.88 0.89
N GLY A 365 -1.83 -2.44 -0.14
CA GLY A 365 -0.82 -3.48 -0.04
C GLY A 365 0.37 -3.13 0.84
N PHE A 366 0.87 -1.88 0.79
CA PHE A 366 2.09 -1.53 1.49
C PHE A 366 1.99 -1.76 3.00
N LYS A 367 1.01 -1.14 3.66
CA LYS A 367 0.84 -1.25 5.12
C LYS A 367 0.43 -2.65 5.60
N LEU A 368 -0.20 -3.44 4.72
CA LEU A 368 -0.61 -4.81 5.02
C LEU A 368 0.50 -5.85 4.76
N ALA A 369 1.56 -5.50 4.02
CA ALA A 369 2.52 -6.46 3.47
C ALA A 369 3.16 -7.38 4.52
N PRO A 370 3.62 -6.94 5.70
CA PRO A 370 4.18 -7.84 6.70
C PRO A 370 3.17 -8.88 7.20
N ALA A 371 1.93 -8.48 7.45
CA ALA A 371 0.85 -9.37 7.89
C ALA A 371 0.44 -10.35 6.76
N ILE A 372 0.32 -9.89 5.53
CA ILE A 372 0.06 -10.75 4.35
C ILE A 372 1.18 -11.77 4.17
N GLY A 373 2.43 -11.35 4.29
CA GLY A 373 3.58 -12.25 4.22
C GLY A 373 3.50 -13.37 5.26
N SER A 374 3.16 -13.04 6.51
CA SER A 374 2.99 -14.01 7.58
C SER A 374 1.84 -14.97 7.32
N MET A 375 0.71 -14.45 6.84
CA MET A 375 -0.48 -15.23 6.51
C MET A 375 -0.20 -16.29 5.45
N VAL A 376 0.43 -15.89 4.33
CA VAL A 376 0.76 -16.80 3.23
C VAL A 376 1.83 -17.80 3.65
N ALA A 377 2.89 -17.35 4.34
CA ALA A 377 3.95 -18.23 4.77
C ALA A 377 3.47 -19.29 5.79
N ARG A 378 2.63 -18.88 6.75
CA ARG A 378 2.03 -19.82 7.71
C ARG A 378 1.12 -20.84 7.02
N ALA A 379 0.37 -20.44 6.00
CA ALA A 379 -0.47 -21.37 5.25
C ALA A 379 0.34 -22.42 4.47
N ILE A 380 1.56 -22.09 4.04
CA ILE A 380 2.46 -23.00 3.31
C ILE A 380 3.23 -23.90 4.27
N THR A 381 3.74 -23.38 5.40
CA THR A 381 4.65 -24.11 6.29
C THR A 381 3.96 -24.75 7.50
N GLY A 382 2.82 -24.22 7.93
CA GLY A 382 2.16 -24.58 9.20
C GLY A 382 2.78 -23.92 10.43
N ASP A 383 3.94 -23.28 10.31
CA ASP A 383 4.71 -22.73 11.43
C ASP A 383 4.32 -21.28 11.73
N ALA A 384 4.26 -20.93 13.02
CA ALA A 384 4.06 -19.58 13.51
C ALA A 384 5.39 -18.95 13.97
N THR A 385 5.48 -17.62 13.86
CA THR A 385 6.62 -16.83 14.34
C THR A 385 6.13 -15.51 14.94
N ASP A 386 7.04 -14.72 15.51
CA ASP A 386 6.76 -13.34 15.92
C ASP A 386 6.28 -12.51 14.73
N PHE A 387 5.48 -11.49 14.98
CA PHE A 387 4.84 -10.61 14.00
C PHE A 387 3.81 -11.31 13.10
N ASP A 388 3.30 -12.46 13.47
CA ASP A 388 2.19 -13.10 12.75
C ASP A 388 0.86 -12.40 13.03
N THR A 389 0.03 -12.31 12.00
CA THR A 389 -1.36 -11.89 12.18
C THR A 389 -2.23 -13.04 12.66
N ALA A 390 -3.22 -12.72 13.50
CA ALA A 390 -4.26 -13.68 13.88
C ALA A 390 -5.36 -13.84 12.82
N VAL A 391 -5.45 -12.93 11.85
CA VAL A 391 -6.45 -12.99 10.78
C VAL A 391 -6.22 -14.24 9.93
N PRO A 392 -7.24 -15.09 9.73
CA PRO A 392 -7.09 -16.32 8.95
C PRO A 392 -7.00 -16.01 7.45
N MET A 393 -6.21 -16.81 6.71
CA MET A 393 -6.07 -16.64 5.25
C MET A 393 -7.40 -16.79 4.51
N SER A 394 -8.36 -17.55 5.07
CA SER A 394 -9.70 -17.70 4.48
C SER A 394 -10.44 -16.39 4.30
N PHE A 395 -10.14 -15.37 5.09
CA PHE A 395 -10.72 -14.01 4.95
C PHE A 395 -10.38 -13.37 3.59
N LEU A 396 -9.18 -13.61 3.06
CA LEU A 396 -8.71 -13.09 1.78
C LEU A 396 -8.49 -14.19 0.72
N SER A 397 -9.03 -15.39 0.95
CA SER A 397 -8.90 -16.51 -0.01
C SER A 397 -9.39 -16.12 -1.41
N ILE A 398 -8.70 -16.61 -2.44
CA ILE A 398 -9.14 -16.46 -3.83
C ILE A 398 -10.52 -17.06 -4.09
N ASP A 399 -10.94 -18.03 -3.28
CA ASP A 399 -12.24 -18.72 -3.41
C ASP A 399 -13.37 -18.09 -2.58
N ARG A 400 -13.09 -16.99 -1.84
CA ARG A 400 -14.10 -16.29 -1.06
C ARG A 400 -15.13 -15.57 -1.93
N GLU A 401 -16.28 -15.25 -1.36
CA GLU A 401 -17.22 -14.30 -1.94
C GLU A 401 -16.70 -12.86 -1.77
N PRO A 402 -17.06 -11.95 -2.67
CA PRO A 402 -16.71 -10.53 -2.52
C PRO A 402 -17.20 -9.95 -1.19
N ILE A 403 -16.33 -9.21 -0.51
CA ILE A 403 -16.64 -8.51 0.74
C ILE A 403 -17.60 -7.36 0.41
N ARG A 404 -18.70 -7.25 1.15
CA ARG A 404 -19.67 -6.17 0.97
C ARG A 404 -19.18 -4.89 1.62
N LEU A 405 -19.14 -3.82 0.84
CA LEU A 405 -18.65 -2.51 1.24
C LEU A 405 -19.66 -1.43 0.82
N ASP A 406 -19.81 -0.39 1.63
CA ASP A 406 -20.60 0.79 1.29
C ASP A 406 -19.91 1.69 0.25
N SER A 407 -18.58 1.69 0.22
CA SER A 407 -17.74 2.40 -0.76
C SER A 407 -16.57 1.51 -1.19
N LYS A 408 -16.18 1.60 -2.46
CA LYS A 408 -15.07 0.84 -3.04
C LYS A 408 -13.91 1.78 -3.42
N SER A 409 -13.35 2.46 -2.45
CA SER A 409 -12.19 3.33 -2.64
C SER A 409 -11.00 2.86 -1.79
N VAL A 410 -9.86 3.52 -1.95
CA VAL A 410 -8.68 3.30 -1.08
C VAL A 410 -8.97 3.57 0.41
N LEU A 411 -10.08 4.24 0.73
CA LEU A 411 -10.51 4.49 2.11
C LEU A 411 -11.42 3.39 2.69
N ALA A 412 -11.79 2.37 1.91
CA ALA A 412 -12.70 1.29 2.31
C ALA A 412 -12.19 0.47 3.50
#